data_15527237185ceeb830e0f67f22c8be8e
#
_entry.id   15527237185ceeb830e0f67f22c8be8e
#
_cell.length_a   1.000
_cell.length_b   1.000
_cell.length_c   1.000
_cell.angle_alpha   90.00
_cell.angle_beta   90.00
_cell.angle_gamma   90.00
#
_symmetry.space_group_name_H-M   'P 1'
#
loop_
_entity.id
_entity.type
_entity.pdbx_description
1 polymer ?
#
loop_
_entity_poly.entity_id
_entity_poly.type
_entity_poly.pdbx_seq_one_letter_code
_entity_poly.pdbx_strand_id
1 'polypeptide(L)'
;MLTTEEEGVALACGAWLGGQRAVLLMQSSGVGNCINMFSLLQAADFPFFTLVTMRGEYAEFNPWQGPMGRATQRALELMGIHVLRVDDPDQVEEIVSAGFDAAFLA
;
A
#
# COMPACT_ATOMS: atom_id res chain seq x y z
N MET A 1 11.50 -12.13 2.86
CA MET A 1 11.65 -11.09 1.82
C MET A 1 10.99 -11.57 0.54
N LEU A 2 10.25 -10.70 -0.14
CA LEU A 2 9.52 -11.03 -1.36
C LEU A 2 10.37 -10.74 -2.61
N THR A 3 10.05 -11.41 -3.71
CA THR A 3 10.72 -11.17 -4.98
C THR A 3 10.26 -9.86 -5.62
N THR A 4 8.94 -9.63 -5.65
CA THR A 4 8.33 -8.42 -6.18
C THR A 4 7.15 -8.01 -5.29
N GLU A 5 6.68 -6.77 -5.45
CA GLU A 5 5.65 -6.21 -4.59
C GLU A 5 4.28 -6.87 -4.80
N GLU A 6 3.94 -7.23 -6.04
CA GLU A 6 2.65 -7.88 -6.33
C GLU A 6 2.52 -9.25 -5.68
N GLU A 7 3.63 -9.92 -5.46
CA GLU A 7 3.66 -11.17 -4.68
C GLU A 7 3.16 -10.93 -3.26
N GLY A 8 3.49 -9.76 -2.69
CA GLY A 8 3.05 -9.37 -1.36
C GLY A 8 1.53 -9.20 -1.26
N VAL A 9 0.90 -8.67 -2.30
CA VAL A 9 -0.56 -8.54 -2.33
C VAL A 9 -1.21 -9.92 -2.30
N ALA A 10 -0.73 -10.84 -3.13
CA ALA A 10 -1.25 -12.21 -3.18
C ALA A 10 -1.02 -12.92 -1.85
N LEU A 11 0.17 -12.75 -1.26
CA LEU A 11 0.49 -13.37 0.03
C LEU A 11 -0.40 -12.85 1.15
N ALA A 12 -0.70 -11.54 1.16
CA ALA A 12 -1.59 -10.95 2.15
C ALA A 12 -3.01 -11.54 2.05
N CYS A 13 -3.51 -11.76 0.83
CA CYS A 13 -4.80 -12.41 0.62
C CYS A 13 -4.79 -13.85 1.14
N GLY A 14 -3.74 -14.60 0.84
CA GLY A 14 -3.60 -15.97 1.34
C GLY A 14 -3.50 -16.04 2.85
N ALA A 15 -2.78 -15.10 3.46
CA ALA A 15 -2.68 -15.02 4.91
C ALA A 15 -4.05 -14.79 5.55
N TRP A 16 -4.86 -13.91 4.96
CA TRP A 16 -6.22 -13.66 5.45
C TRP A 16 -7.07 -14.93 5.38
N LEU A 17 -7.00 -15.66 4.28
CA LEU A 17 -7.72 -16.94 4.17
C LEU A 17 -7.27 -17.94 5.23
N GLY A 18 -6.01 -17.89 5.63
CA GLY A 18 -5.45 -18.73 6.68
C GLY A 18 -5.68 -18.20 8.08
N GLY A 19 -6.42 -17.10 8.23
CA GLY A 19 -6.75 -16.53 9.54
C GLY A 19 -5.73 -15.56 10.09
N GLN A 20 -4.83 -15.05 9.26
CA GLN A 20 -3.81 -14.10 9.69
C GLN A 20 -3.97 -12.75 9.00
N ARG A 21 -3.55 -11.71 9.69
CA ARG A 21 -3.49 -10.34 9.17
C ARG A 21 -2.05 -10.05 8.76
N ALA A 22 -1.88 -9.51 7.55
CA ALA A 22 -0.56 -9.19 7.04
C ALA A 22 -0.46 -7.71 6.72
N VAL A 23 0.73 -7.14 6.86
CA VAL A 23 1.02 -5.76 6.46
C VAL A 23 2.12 -5.82 5.41
N LEU A 24 1.89 -5.22 4.26
CA LEU A 24 2.89 -5.13 3.21
C LEU A 24 3.63 -3.79 3.33
N LEU A 25 4.96 -3.87 3.34
CA LEU A 25 5.80 -2.66 3.36
C LEU A 25 6.43 -2.52 1.98
N MET A 26 6.28 -1.35 1.37
CA MET A 26 6.85 -1.07 0.05
C MET A 26 7.09 0.41 -0.15
N GLN A 27 7.89 0.76 -1.15
CA GLN A 27 8.00 2.16 -1.55
C GLN A 27 7.06 2.45 -2.72
N SER A 28 6.90 3.73 -3.06
CA SER A 28 5.95 4.16 -4.08
C SER A 28 6.17 3.50 -5.44
N SER A 29 7.42 3.19 -5.82
CA SER A 29 7.69 2.46 -7.07
C SER A 29 7.07 1.07 -7.07
N GLY A 30 7.00 0.43 -5.91
CA GLY A 30 6.39 -0.89 -5.78
C GLY A 30 4.90 -0.89 -6.01
N VAL A 31 4.22 0.22 -5.69
CA VAL A 31 2.78 0.38 -5.96
C VAL A 31 2.50 0.19 -7.45
N GLY A 32 3.37 0.74 -8.31
CA GLY A 32 3.21 0.58 -9.75
C GLY A 32 3.20 -0.86 -10.20
N ASN A 33 3.96 -1.73 -9.54
CA ASN A 33 4.01 -3.15 -9.86
C ASN A 33 2.76 -3.91 -9.38
N CYS A 34 1.96 -3.31 -8.51
CA CYS A 34 0.81 -3.95 -7.89
C CYS A 34 -0.53 -3.61 -8.55
N ILE A 35 -0.59 -2.66 -9.48
CA ILE A 35 -1.86 -2.10 -9.95
C ILE A 35 -2.84 -3.19 -10.38
N ASN A 36 -2.42 -4.08 -11.27
CA ASN A 36 -3.32 -5.15 -11.72
C ASN A 36 -3.68 -6.11 -10.59
N MET A 37 -2.74 -6.42 -9.70
CA MET A 37 -2.99 -7.35 -8.61
C MET A 37 -4.01 -6.80 -7.60
N PHE A 38 -4.15 -5.49 -7.49
CA PHE A 38 -5.18 -4.90 -6.64
C PHE A 38 -6.60 -5.28 -7.09
N SER A 39 -6.78 -5.72 -8.33
CA SER A 39 -8.07 -6.24 -8.79
C SER A 39 -8.54 -7.42 -7.97
N LEU A 40 -7.60 -8.21 -7.43
CA LEU A 40 -7.94 -9.34 -6.57
C LEU A 40 -8.66 -8.88 -5.30
N LEU A 41 -8.24 -7.75 -4.74
CA LEU A 41 -8.84 -7.20 -3.53
C LEU A 41 -10.29 -6.82 -3.76
N GLN A 42 -10.58 -6.19 -4.90
CA GLN A 42 -11.94 -5.77 -5.25
C GLN A 42 -12.81 -6.96 -5.65
N ALA A 43 -12.28 -7.84 -6.47
CA ALA A 43 -13.05 -8.97 -7.00
C ALA A 43 -13.44 -9.99 -5.92
N ALA A 44 -12.57 -10.20 -4.93
CA ALA A 44 -12.79 -11.19 -3.88
C ALA A 44 -13.06 -10.57 -2.51
N ASP A 45 -13.14 -9.25 -2.43
CA ASP A 45 -13.42 -8.51 -1.20
C ASP A 45 -12.43 -8.84 -0.08
N PHE A 46 -11.14 -8.89 -0.40
CA PHE A 46 -10.10 -9.11 0.60
C PHE A 46 -9.74 -7.82 1.33
N PRO A 47 -9.56 -7.86 2.66
CA PRO A 47 -8.98 -6.74 3.38
C PRO A 47 -7.48 -6.63 3.05
N PHE A 48 -6.99 -5.39 2.97
CA PHE A 48 -5.60 -5.15 2.61
C PHE A 48 -5.08 -3.92 3.34
N PHE A 49 -3.87 -4.02 3.88
CA PHE A 49 -3.22 -2.91 4.55
C PHE A 49 -1.75 -2.86 4.14
N THR A 50 -1.32 -1.70 3.68
CA THR A 50 0.06 -1.49 3.26
C THR A 50 0.58 -0.15 3.76
N LEU A 51 1.85 -0.11 4.11
CA LEU A 51 2.55 1.13 4.43
C LEU A 51 3.48 1.43 3.25
N VAL A 52 3.30 2.61 2.67
CA VAL A 52 4.04 3.02 1.48
C VAL A 52 4.95 4.19 1.83
N THR A 53 6.26 4.00 1.63
CA THR A 53 7.22 5.10 1.75
C THR A 53 7.29 5.83 0.43
N MET A 54 7.08 7.15 0.47
CA MET A 54 7.02 7.94 -0.75
C MET A 54 8.39 8.35 -1.25
N ARG A 55 8.60 8.19 -2.55
CA ARG A 55 9.76 8.70 -3.27
C ARG A 55 9.32 9.82 -4.20
N GLY A 56 10.27 10.66 -4.60
CA GLY A 56 10.01 11.70 -5.58
C GLY A 56 9.29 12.94 -5.04
N GLU A 57 9.21 13.12 -3.74
CA GLU A 57 8.51 14.24 -3.12
C GLU A 57 9.43 15.35 -2.64
N TYR A 58 10.49 15.00 -1.88
CA TYR A 58 11.39 16.00 -1.31
C TYR A 58 12.82 15.50 -1.38
N ALA A 59 13.70 16.36 -1.91
CA ALA A 59 15.14 16.08 -1.98
C ALA A 59 15.46 14.74 -2.64
N GLU A 60 14.67 14.34 -3.63
CA GLU A 60 14.89 13.09 -4.34
C GLU A 60 16.12 13.20 -5.24
N PHE A 61 17.10 12.34 -5.00
CA PHE A 61 18.32 12.29 -5.78
C PHE A 61 18.21 11.45 -7.05
N ASN A 62 17.15 10.66 -7.18
CA ASN A 62 16.94 9.78 -8.31
C ASN A 62 15.69 10.19 -9.11
N PRO A 63 15.86 10.90 -10.26
CA PRO A 63 14.71 11.38 -11.03
C PRO A 63 13.78 10.29 -11.52
N TRP A 64 14.26 9.06 -11.62
CA TRP A 64 13.44 7.91 -12.02
C TRP A 64 12.25 7.67 -11.07
N GLN A 65 12.40 8.09 -9.81
CA GLN A 65 11.36 7.91 -8.81
C GLN A 65 10.22 8.94 -8.89
N GLY A 66 10.41 10.01 -9.66
CA GLY A 66 9.47 11.11 -9.71
C GLY A 66 8.10 10.74 -10.26
N PRO A 67 8.03 10.13 -11.46
CA PRO A 67 6.72 9.84 -12.07
C PRO A 67 5.82 8.98 -11.20
N MET A 68 6.32 7.87 -10.66
CA MET A 68 5.51 7.00 -9.81
C MET A 68 5.18 7.66 -8.48
N GLY A 69 6.11 8.45 -7.92
CA GLY A 69 5.85 9.21 -6.70
C GLY A 69 4.65 10.13 -6.85
N ARG A 70 4.56 10.82 -7.99
CA ARG A 70 3.43 11.70 -8.26
C ARG A 70 2.13 10.96 -8.53
N ALA A 71 2.21 9.74 -9.05
CA ALA A 71 1.04 8.96 -9.46
C ALA A 71 0.48 8.06 -8.36
N THR A 72 1.27 7.77 -7.33
CA THR A 72 0.97 6.70 -6.36
C THR A 72 -0.41 6.85 -5.71
N GLN A 73 -0.71 8.00 -5.15
CA GLN A 73 -1.98 8.18 -4.44
C GLN A 73 -3.17 8.00 -5.37
N ARG A 74 -3.11 8.62 -6.55
CA ARG A 74 -4.21 8.51 -7.53
C ARG A 74 -4.38 7.09 -8.05
N ALA A 75 -3.26 6.40 -8.27
CA ALA A 75 -3.30 5.01 -8.74
C ALA A 75 -3.97 4.11 -7.70
N LEU A 76 -3.63 4.25 -6.43
CA LEU A 76 -4.27 3.50 -5.35
C LEU A 76 -5.77 3.81 -5.29
N GLU A 77 -6.15 5.08 -5.34
CA GLU A 77 -7.54 5.48 -5.28
C GLU A 77 -8.35 4.97 -6.48
N LEU A 78 -7.76 4.99 -7.68
CA LEU A 78 -8.39 4.43 -8.88
C LEU A 78 -8.69 2.94 -8.73
N MET A 79 -7.87 2.23 -7.98
CA MET A 79 -8.07 0.80 -7.71
C MET A 79 -8.94 0.56 -6.46
N GLY A 80 -9.60 1.59 -5.95
CA GLY A 80 -10.52 1.45 -4.84
C GLY A 80 -9.87 1.36 -3.46
N ILE A 81 -8.60 1.70 -3.34
CA ILE A 81 -7.88 1.65 -2.07
C ILE A 81 -7.93 3.03 -1.42
N HIS A 82 -8.33 3.08 -0.16
CA HIS A 82 -8.33 4.31 0.63
C HIS A 82 -6.89 4.66 1.01
N VAL A 83 -6.54 5.94 0.85
CA VAL A 83 -5.19 6.44 1.15
C VAL A 83 -5.27 7.40 2.32
N LEU A 84 -4.49 7.12 3.35
CA LEU A 84 -4.28 8.04 4.48
C LEU A 84 -2.85 8.56 4.39
N ARG A 85 -2.71 9.86 4.17
CA ARG A 85 -1.40 10.46 4.02
C ARG A 85 -0.86 10.92 5.37
N VAL A 86 0.40 10.63 5.65
CA VAL A 86 1.07 11.03 6.88
C VAL A 86 2.31 11.85 6.52
N ASP A 87 2.27 13.14 6.84
CA ASP A 87 3.40 14.05 6.59
C ASP A 87 4.13 14.47 7.88
N ASP A 88 3.53 14.20 9.04
CA ASP A 88 4.08 14.56 10.34
C ASP A 88 4.44 13.29 11.11
N PRO A 89 5.74 13.11 11.50
CA PRO A 89 6.15 11.93 12.26
C PRO A 89 5.35 11.71 13.55
N ASP A 90 4.87 12.78 14.18
CA ASP A 90 4.11 12.69 15.43
C ASP A 90 2.72 12.08 15.24
N GLN A 91 2.24 11.97 13.99
CA GLN A 91 0.92 11.44 13.67
C GLN A 91 0.97 10.00 13.16
N VAL A 92 2.16 9.42 12.99
CA VAL A 92 2.32 8.09 12.37
C VAL A 92 1.57 7.03 13.14
N GLU A 93 1.77 6.95 14.44
CA GLU A 93 1.16 5.92 15.27
C GLU A 93 -0.37 5.96 15.19
N GLU A 94 -0.95 7.14 15.35
CA GLU A 94 -2.39 7.33 15.33
C GLU A 94 -2.99 6.95 13.97
N ILE A 95 -2.39 7.43 12.89
CA ILE A 95 -2.91 7.20 11.54
C ILE A 95 -2.73 5.74 11.11
N VAL A 96 -1.60 5.13 11.43
CA VAL A 96 -1.35 3.71 11.13
C VAL A 96 -2.35 2.84 11.88
N SER A 97 -2.59 3.13 13.16
CA SER A 97 -3.58 2.40 13.95
C SER A 97 -4.99 2.52 13.37
N ALA A 98 -5.37 3.73 12.96
CA ALA A 98 -6.67 3.97 12.35
C ALA A 98 -6.82 3.22 11.02
N GLY A 99 -5.78 3.21 10.20
CA GLY A 99 -5.77 2.50 8.92
C GLY A 99 -5.87 0.99 9.09
N PHE A 100 -5.14 0.45 10.05
CA PHE A 100 -5.20 -0.98 10.37
C PHE A 100 -6.61 -1.38 10.81
N ASP A 101 -7.22 -0.60 11.69
CA ASP A 101 -8.57 -0.87 12.16
C ASP A 101 -9.58 -0.79 11.01
N ALA A 102 -9.46 0.20 10.14
CA ALA A 102 -10.34 0.34 8.98
C ALA A 102 -10.23 -0.86 8.04
N ALA A 103 -9.03 -1.39 7.85
CA ALA A 103 -8.80 -2.54 6.96
C ALA A 103 -9.34 -3.85 7.53
N PHE A 104 -9.13 -4.11 8.81
CA PHE A 104 -9.34 -5.43 9.39
C PHE A 104 -10.51 -5.54 10.36
N LEU A 105 -10.99 -4.44 10.90
CA LEU A 105 -12.03 -4.44 11.93
C LEU A 105 -13.36 -3.83 11.47
N ALA A 106 -13.40 -3.27 10.28
CA ALA A 106 -14.60 -2.64 9.73
C ALA A 106 -15.52 -3.65 9.04
#